data_a36e023ee007a1ffacd5579f4f675f01
#
_entry.id   a36e023ee007a1ffacd5579f4f675f01
#
_cell.length_a   1.000
_cell.length_b   1.000
_cell.length_c   1.000
_cell.angle_alpha   90.00
_cell.angle_beta   90.00
_cell.angle_gamma   90.00
#
_symmetry.space_group_name_H-M   'P 1'
#
loop_
_entity.id
_entity.type
_entity.pdbx_description
1 polymer ?
#
loop_
_entity_poly.entity_id
_entity_poly.type
_entity_poly.pdbx_seq_one_letter_code
_entity_poly.pdbx_strand_id
1 'polypeptide(L)'
;MRLALVVLIITAGSLQAQLEPGDPGPPYQLKVLDLILRVDDIGGRVEDLVVKESDTEVRVELAADVLFEFDKADLLPKAEETLTKAAEFVKQRSTGGVIRIEGHTDAKGSASYNKKLSLRRAESVKTWLETHGLAGMRFSSEGFGAEKPVAPNTKPDGSDDPEGRQKNRRVEIVITK
;
A
#
# COMPACT_ATOMS: atom_id res chain seq x y z
N MET A 1 44.15 27.90 -2.63
CA MET A 1 43.28 26.69 -2.77
C MET A 1 42.14 27.03 -3.73
N ARG A 2 42.23 26.55 -4.96
CA ARG A 2 41.23 26.84 -6.02
C ARG A 2 40.15 25.72 -6.01
N LEU A 3 38.91 26.12 -5.74
CA LEU A 3 37.74 25.24 -5.82
C LEU A 3 37.38 25.12 -7.30
N ALA A 4 37.46 23.92 -7.85
CA ALA A 4 37.01 23.62 -9.21
C ALA A 4 35.52 23.28 -9.19
N LEU A 5 34.71 24.11 -9.85
CA LEU A 5 33.28 23.92 -10.09
C LEU A 5 33.15 22.97 -11.28
N VAL A 6 32.68 21.73 -11.05
CA VAL A 6 32.32 20.79 -12.12
C VAL A 6 30.89 21.08 -12.54
N VAL A 7 30.72 21.66 -13.71
CA VAL A 7 29.40 21.84 -14.34
C VAL A 7 29.11 20.61 -15.17
N LEU A 8 28.13 19.79 -14.74
CA LEU A 8 27.63 18.66 -15.51
C LEU A 8 26.57 19.17 -16.51
N ILE A 9 26.93 19.23 -17.78
CA ILE A 9 26.00 19.56 -18.86
C ILE A 9 25.30 18.28 -19.27
N ILE A 10 24.01 18.16 -18.93
CA ILE A 10 23.16 17.09 -19.43
C ILE A 10 22.51 17.58 -20.74
N THR A 11 22.97 17.06 -21.87
CA THR A 11 22.32 17.28 -23.15
C THR A 11 21.09 16.40 -23.26
N ALA A 12 19.91 17.02 -23.29
CA ALA A 12 18.64 16.37 -23.58
C ALA A 12 18.61 16.00 -25.09
N GLY A 13 18.88 14.73 -25.37
CA GLY A 13 18.63 14.16 -26.70
C GLY A 13 17.14 13.91 -26.89
N SER A 14 16.47 14.71 -27.69
CA SER A 14 15.09 14.48 -28.14
C SER A 14 15.06 13.29 -29.10
N LEU A 15 14.60 12.13 -28.59
CA LEU A 15 14.25 10.98 -29.43
C LEU A 15 12.80 11.19 -29.93
N GLN A 16 12.67 11.73 -31.15
CA GLN A 16 11.37 11.76 -31.84
C GLN A 16 11.08 10.36 -32.38
N ALA A 17 10.15 9.66 -31.72
CA ALA A 17 9.57 8.44 -32.28
C ALA A 17 8.57 8.83 -33.36
N GLN A 18 8.83 8.46 -34.62
CA GLN A 18 7.87 8.52 -35.72
C GLN A 18 6.80 7.45 -35.50
N LEU A 19 5.55 7.86 -35.30
CA LEU A 19 4.40 6.95 -35.24
C LEU A 19 3.98 6.60 -36.66
N GLU A 20 4.10 5.33 -37.05
CA GLU A 20 3.50 4.79 -38.26
C GLU A 20 1.97 4.70 -38.08
N PRO A 21 1.13 5.02 -39.07
CA PRO A 21 -0.31 4.93 -38.97
C PRO A 21 -0.76 3.48 -39.01
N GLY A 22 -1.17 2.93 -37.84
CA GLY A 22 -1.70 1.57 -37.73
C GLY A 22 -1.15 0.75 -36.55
N ASP A 23 -0.19 1.26 -35.82
CA ASP A 23 0.31 0.59 -34.62
C ASP A 23 -0.59 0.95 -33.42
N PRO A 24 -1.25 -0.03 -32.74
CA PRO A 24 -2.06 0.24 -31.55
C PRO A 24 -1.22 0.59 -30.31
N GLY A 25 -0.04 1.11 -30.46
CA GLY A 25 0.84 1.55 -29.37
C GLY A 25 1.00 0.51 -28.24
N PRO A 26 2.11 0.45 -27.55
CA PRO A 26 2.26 -0.48 -26.44
C PRO A 26 1.16 -0.22 -25.40
N PRO A 27 0.60 -1.30 -24.78
CA PRO A 27 -0.41 -1.15 -23.75
C PRO A 27 0.10 -0.18 -22.70
N TYR A 28 -0.73 0.79 -22.32
CA TYR A 28 -0.42 1.82 -21.34
C TYR A 28 0.28 1.19 -20.15
N GLN A 29 1.60 1.26 -20.11
CA GLN A 29 2.35 0.98 -18.91
C GLN A 29 2.13 2.18 -17.99
N LEU A 30 1.21 2.02 -17.04
CA LEU A 30 1.18 2.87 -15.87
C LEU A 30 2.60 2.81 -15.30
N LYS A 31 3.37 3.87 -15.47
CA LYS A 31 4.61 4.07 -14.75
C LYS A 31 4.19 4.30 -13.30
N VAL A 32 3.99 3.20 -12.57
CA VAL A 32 3.97 3.23 -11.13
C VAL A 32 5.37 3.68 -10.76
N LEU A 33 5.52 4.96 -10.47
CA LEU A 33 6.67 5.43 -9.73
C LEU A 33 6.52 4.79 -8.35
N ASP A 34 7.12 3.60 -8.18
CA ASP A 34 7.37 3.04 -6.86
C ASP A 34 8.34 3.99 -6.15
N LEU A 35 7.81 5.11 -5.70
CA LEU A 35 8.46 5.92 -4.71
C LEU A 35 8.29 5.16 -3.40
N ILE A 36 9.14 4.16 -3.19
CA ILE A 36 9.36 3.62 -1.86
C ILE A 36 9.99 4.77 -1.08
N LEU A 37 9.16 5.62 -0.51
CA LEU A 37 9.57 6.48 0.59
C LEU A 37 9.90 5.53 1.75
N ARG A 38 11.15 5.06 1.77
CA ARG A 38 11.76 4.68 3.02
C ARG A 38 11.71 5.96 3.86
N VAL A 39 10.85 5.98 4.84
CA VAL A 39 10.96 6.93 5.94
C VAL A 39 12.17 6.47 6.76
N ASP A 40 13.37 6.65 6.19
CA ASP A 40 14.63 6.61 6.91
C ASP A 40 14.67 7.94 7.63
N ASP A 41 14.18 7.98 8.82
CA ASP A 41 14.71 8.76 9.93
C ASP A 41 13.66 9.10 11.02
N ILE A 42 13.14 8.10 11.67
CA ILE A 42 12.77 8.20 13.08
C ILE A 42 13.15 6.84 13.70
N GLY A 43 14.44 6.65 14.02
CA GLY A 43 14.99 5.68 14.96
C GLY A 43 14.30 4.32 15.18
N GLY A 44 13.80 3.63 14.14
CA GLY A 44 13.14 2.33 14.28
C GLY A 44 12.89 1.68 12.92
N ARG A 45 13.18 0.39 12.79
CA ARG A 45 12.89 -0.44 11.62
C ARG A 45 11.43 -0.32 11.22
N VAL A 46 11.12 0.32 10.09
CA VAL A 46 9.78 0.40 9.50
C VAL A 46 9.69 -0.63 8.36
N GLU A 47 9.82 -1.91 8.68
CA GLU A 47 9.58 -3.01 7.72
C GLU A 47 8.08 -3.29 7.51
N ASP A 48 7.20 -2.67 8.33
CA ASP A 48 5.79 -3.07 8.48
C ASP A 48 4.80 -2.12 7.78
N LEU A 49 5.29 -0.98 7.23
CA LEU A 49 4.48 0.03 6.57
C LEU A 49 5.11 0.43 5.25
N VAL A 50 4.36 0.28 4.15
CA VAL A 50 4.79 0.65 2.80
C VAL A 50 3.86 1.72 2.24
N VAL A 51 4.41 2.83 1.73
CA VAL A 51 3.63 3.90 1.10
C VAL A 51 3.81 3.82 -0.41
N LYS A 52 2.70 3.78 -1.14
CA LYS A 52 2.64 3.87 -2.61
C LYS A 52 1.86 5.12 -2.99
N GLU A 53 2.42 5.93 -3.85
CA GLU A 53 1.80 7.17 -4.30
C GLU A 53 1.60 7.16 -5.82
N SER A 54 0.39 7.53 -6.25
CA SER A 54 0.03 7.75 -7.65
C SER A 54 -0.47 9.18 -7.84
N ASP A 55 -0.83 9.55 -9.07
CA ASP A 55 -1.38 10.87 -9.37
C ASP A 55 -2.71 11.14 -8.67
N THR A 56 -3.50 10.10 -8.38
CA THR A 56 -4.87 10.20 -7.87
C THR A 56 -5.04 9.77 -6.42
N GLU A 57 -4.14 8.96 -5.88
CA GLU A 57 -4.27 8.41 -4.53
C GLU A 57 -2.93 8.08 -3.88
N VAL A 58 -2.94 8.06 -2.56
CA VAL A 58 -1.85 7.55 -1.72
C VAL A 58 -2.35 6.32 -1.00
N ARG A 59 -1.60 5.21 -1.07
CA ARG A 59 -1.88 3.94 -0.39
C ARG A 59 -0.83 3.69 0.67
N VAL A 60 -1.29 3.44 1.89
CA VAL A 60 -0.46 2.98 3.01
C VAL A 60 -0.78 1.52 3.25
N GLU A 61 0.15 0.63 2.94
CA GLU A 61 0.01 -0.82 3.12
C GLU A 61 0.57 -1.22 4.49
N LEU A 62 -0.22 -1.98 5.24
CA LEU A 62 0.11 -2.52 6.55
C LEU A 62 0.05 -4.04 6.49
N ALA A 63 1.13 -4.73 6.86
CA ALA A 63 1.15 -6.19 6.90
C ALA A 63 0.16 -6.72 7.94
N ALA A 64 -0.74 -7.62 7.54
CA ALA A 64 -1.74 -8.15 8.47
C ALA A 64 -1.13 -8.97 9.62
N ASP A 65 0.02 -9.61 9.41
CA ASP A 65 0.73 -10.42 10.41
C ASP A 65 1.34 -9.56 11.53
N VAL A 66 1.51 -8.26 11.29
CA VAL A 66 1.90 -7.27 12.31
C VAL A 66 0.68 -6.83 13.13
N LEU A 67 -0.46 -6.66 12.46
CA LEU A 67 -1.66 -6.11 13.06
C LEU A 67 -2.50 -7.14 13.82
N PHE A 68 -2.55 -8.39 13.35
CA PHE A 68 -3.48 -9.41 13.81
C PHE A 68 -2.79 -10.75 14.08
N GLU A 69 -3.35 -11.54 14.97
CA GLU A 69 -3.03 -12.97 15.03
C GLU A 69 -3.61 -13.71 13.80
N PHE A 70 -3.05 -14.90 13.57
CA PHE A 70 -3.57 -15.77 12.51
C PHE A 70 -5.08 -15.97 12.66
N ASP A 71 -5.80 -15.78 11.56
CA ASP A 71 -7.25 -15.98 11.47
C ASP A 71 -8.11 -15.05 12.35
N LYS A 72 -7.53 -14.02 12.97
CA LYS A 72 -8.23 -13.05 13.80
C LYS A 72 -8.31 -11.66 13.15
N ALA A 73 -9.19 -10.84 13.72
CA ALA A 73 -9.39 -9.44 13.36
C ALA A 73 -9.21 -8.49 14.56
N ASP A 74 -8.92 -9.02 15.74
CA ASP A 74 -8.58 -8.22 16.91
C ASP A 74 -7.15 -7.72 16.79
N LEU A 75 -6.94 -6.42 16.98
CA LEU A 75 -5.63 -5.79 16.88
C LEU A 75 -4.70 -6.28 18.00
N LEU A 76 -3.49 -6.61 17.64
CA LEU A 76 -2.44 -6.96 18.60
C LEU A 76 -1.93 -5.69 19.32
N PRO A 77 -1.49 -5.77 20.58
CA PRO A 77 -0.87 -4.63 21.26
C PRO A 77 0.33 -4.05 20.51
N LYS A 78 1.13 -4.89 19.85
CA LYS A 78 2.27 -4.46 19.04
C LYS A 78 1.88 -3.67 17.79
N ALA A 79 0.63 -3.74 17.34
CA ALA A 79 0.13 -2.99 16.17
C ALA A 79 0.01 -1.49 16.44
N GLU A 80 -0.04 -1.07 17.72
CA GLU A 80 -0.25 0.32 18.11
C GLU A 80 0.80 1.27 17.52
N GLU A 81 2.06 0.88 17.55
CA GLU A 81 3.15 1.69 16.99
C GLU A 81 2.98 1.91 15.48
N THR A 82 2.73 0.82 14.74
CA THR A 82 2.53 0.87 13.27
C THR A 82 1.28 1.68 12.92
N LEU A 83 0.19 1.51 13.65
CA LEU A 83 -1.04 2.25 13.43
C LEU A 83 -0.91 3.73 13.79
N THR A 84 -0.14 4.08 14.82
CA THR A 84 0.16 5.48 15.17
C THR A 84 0.91 6.18 14.04
N LYS A 85 1.95 5.56 13.49
CA LYS A 85 2.68 6.08 12.33
C LYS A 85 1.78 6.26 11.11
N ALA A 86 0.91 5.27 10.85
CA ALA A 86 -0.07 5.35 9.78
C ALA A 86 -1.07 6.50 9.99
N ALA A 87 -1.56 6.69 11.22
CA ALA A 87 -2.47 7.80 11.56
C ALA A 87 -1.83 9.17 11.36
N GLU A 88 -0.59 9.35 11.78
CA GLU A 88 0.17 10.59 11.56
C GLU A 88 0.33 10.89 10.06
N PHE A 89 0.68 9.87 9.27
CA PHE A 89 0.80 10.00 7.83
C PHE A 89 -0.53 10.38 7.17
N VAL A 90 -1.63 9.69 7.54
CA VAL A 90 -2.98 10.00 7.05
C VAL A 90 -3.37 11.44 7.38
N LYS A 91 -3.10 11.89 8.60
CA LYS A 91 -3.40 13.25 9.05
C LYS A 91 -2.68 14.32 8.22
N GLN A 92 -1.45 14.06 7.83
CA GLN A 92 -0.64 14.98 7.01
C GLN A 92 -1.09 15.01 5.55
N ARG A 93 -1.63 13.91 5.02
CA ARG A 93 -1.93 13.76 3.59
C ARG A 93 -3.40 13.87 3.23
N SER A 94 -4.31 13.77 4.21
CA SER A 94 -5.75 13.85 3.92
C SER A 94 -6.16 15.29 3.60
N THR A 95 -6.82 15.44 2.45
CA THR A 95 -7.39 16.71 1.96
C THR A 95 -8.88 16.87 2.29
N GLY A 96 -9.42 16.02 3.18
CA GLY A 96 -10.84 16.06 3.61
C GLY A 96 -11.78 15.13 2.83
N GLY A 97 -11.27 14.31 1.93
CA GLY A 97 -12.01 13.26 1.22
C GLY A 97 -12.37 12.08 2.14
N VAL A 98 -12.98 11.05 1.55
CA VAL A 98 -13.22 9.77 2.23
C VAL A 98 -11.95 8.93 2.20
N ILE A 99 -11.50 8.48 3.36
CA ILE A 99 -10.38 7.55 3.50
C ILE A 99 -10.95 6.14 3.46
N ARG A 100 -10.49 5.32 2.51
CA ARG A 100 -10.94 3.92 2.39
C ARG A 100 -9.95 3.01 3.10
N ILE A 101 -10.47 2.10 3.90
CA ILE A 101 -9.69 1.03 4.53
C ILE A 101 -10.05 -0.27 3.80
N GLU A 102 -9.08 -0.80 3.08
CA GLU A 102 -9.25 -1.99 2.23
C GLU A 102 -8.53 -3.20 2.86
N GLY A 103 -9.27 -4.26 3.19
CA GLY A 103 -8.73 -5.49 3.75
C GLY A 103 -8.51 -6.55 2.68
N HIS A 104 -7.39 -7.28 2.77
CA HIS A 104 -7.01 -8.33 1.84
C HIS A 104 -6.53 -9.58 2.57
N THR A 105 -6.70 -10.75 1.93
CA THR A 105 -6.19 -12.04 2.37
C THR A 105 -5.33 -12.68 1.27
N ASP A 106 -4.65 -13.75 1.62
CA ASP A 106 -4.14 -14.69 0.62
C ASP A 106 -5.28 -15.59 0.07
N ALA A 107 -4.94 -16.49 -0.86
CA ALA A 107 -5.90 -17.36 -1.53
C ALA A 107 -6.27 -18.62 -0.72
N LYS A 108 -5.77 -18.81 0.50
CA LYS A 108 -6.15 -19.95 1.34
C LYS A 108 -7.52 -19.74 1.96
N GLY A 109 -8.36 -20.79 1.93
CA GLY A 109 -9.72 -20.76 2.46
C GLY A 109 -10.77 -20.44 1.39
N SER A 110 -12.04 -20.34 1.82
CA SER A 110 -13.13 -20.02 0.91
C SER A 110 -13.21 -18.51 0.62
N ALA A 111 -13.64 -18.15 -0.59
CA ALA A 111 -13.82 -16.76 -0.99
C ALA A 111 -14.73 -15.97 -0.03
N SER A 112 -15.85 -16.59 0.37
CA SER A 112 -16.81 -15.96 1.29
C SER A 112 -16.24 -15.73 2.70
N TYR A 113 -15.43 -16.67 3.18
CA TYR A 113 -14.73 -16.53 4.46
C TYR A 113 -13.70 -15.40 4.39
N ASN A 114 -12.83 -15.42 3.38
CA ASN A 114 -11.81 -14.40 3.17
C ASN A 114 -12.40 -13.01 3.01
N LYS A 115 -13.52 -12.89 2.30
CA LYS A 115 -14.26 -11.62 2.17
C LYS A 115 -14.69 -11.07 3.54
N LYS A 116 -15.27 -11.92 4.38
CA LYS A 116 -15.71 -11.54 5.74
C LYS A 116 -14.53 -11.23 6.67
N LEU A 117 -13.45 -12.03 6.63
CA LEU A 117 -12.28 -11.80 7.47
C LEU A 117 -11.59 -10.48 7.11
N SER A 118 -11.39 -10.23 5.82
CA SER A 118 -10.76 -9.00 5.35
C SER A 118 -11.59 -7.75 5.69
N LEU A 119 -12.91 -7.82 5.59
CA LEU A 119 -13.80 -6.73 6.03
C LEU A 119 -13.66 -6.45 7.53
N ARG A 120 -13.74 -7.48 8.38
CA ARG A 120 -13.57 -7.30 9.83
C ARG A 120 -12.23 -6.67 10.19
N ARG A 121 -11.15 -7.05 9.50
CA ARG A 121 -9.82 -6.47 9.69
C ARG A 121 -9.79 -4.99 9.29
N ALA A 122 -10.40 -4.65 8.18
CA ALA A 122 -10.53 -3.24 7.75
C ALA A 122 -11.34 -2.42 8.77
N GLU A 123 -12.43 -2.97 9.31
CA GLU A 123 -13.25 -2.33 10.36
C GLU A 123 -12.49 -2.12 11.66
N SER A 124 -11.65 -3.08 12.09
CA SER A 124 -10.82 -2.93 13.29
C SER A 124 -9.81 -1.80 13.13
N VAL A 125 -9.13 -1.71 11.99
CA VAL A 125 -8.20 -0.61 11.69
C VAL A 125 -8.95 0.72 11.63
N LYS A 126 -10.09 0.79 10.94
CA LYS A 126 -10.93 1.98 10.88
C LYS A 126 -11.30 2.47 12.28
N THR A 127 -11.84 1.59 13.13
CA THR A 127 -12.25 1.93 14.49
C THR A 127 -11.08 2.46 15.32
N TRP A 128 -9.92 1.84 15.17
CA TRP A 128 -8.72 2.30 15.85
C TRP A 128 -8.33 3.71 15.41
N LEU A 129 -8.30 4.00 14.11
CA LEU A 129 -7.95 5.31 13.55
C LEU A 129 -8.94 6.39 14.00
N GLU A 130 -10.25 6.09 14.02
CA GLU A 130 -11.31 7.01 14.49
C GLU A 130 -11.14 7.38 15.96
N THR A 131 -10.66 6.46 16.80
CA THR A 131 -10.47 6.67 18.24
C THR A 131 -9.09 7.22 18.62
N HIS A 132 -8.10 7.19 17.70
CA HIS A 132 -6.71 7.57 17.95
C HIS A 132 -6.24 8.74 17.07
N GLY A 133 -6.93 9.87 17.20
CA GLY A 133 -6.47 11.15 16.65
C GLY A 133 -7.00 11.53 15.27
N LEU A 134 -7.82 10.69 14.64
CA LEU A 134 -8.46 10.98 13.36
C LEU A 134 -9.98 11.13 13.48
N ALA A 135 -10.45 11.47 14.68
CA ALA A 135 -11.87 11.78 14.92
C ALA A 135 -12.34 12.92 14.01
N GLY A 136 -13.50 12.72 13.37
CA GLY A 136 -14.06 13.71 12.44
C GLY A 136 -13.63 13.53 10.97
N MET A 137 -12.67 12.68 10.66
CA MET A 137 -12.41 12.25 9.29
C MET A 137 -13.46 11.24 8.82
N ARG A 138 -13.74 11.21 7.52
CA ARG A 138 -14.72 10.27 6.95
C ARG A 138 -14.01 9.01 6.48
N PHE A 139 -14.42 7.87 7.03
CA PHE A 139 -13.87 6.57 6.66
C PHE A 139 -14.91 5.67 6.01
N SER A 140 -14.46 4.80 5.14
CA SER A 140 -15.20 3.63 4.67
C SER A 140 -14.31 2.39 4.79
N SER A 141 -14.90 1.22 5.04
CA SER A 141 -14.18 -0.06 5.08
C SER A 141 -14.72 -1.01 4.03
N GLU A 142 -13.82 -1.75 3.39
CA GLU A 142 -14.16 -2.76 2.40
C GLU A 142 -13.24 -3.97 2.55
N GLY A 143 -13.79 -5.17 2.42
CA GLY A 143 -13.03 -6.42 2.39
C GLY A 143 -12.99 -6.99 0.99
N PHE A 144 -11.81 -7.20 0.44
CA PHE A 144 -11.63 -7.81 -0.88
C PHE A 144 -11.30 -9.31 -0.81
N GLY A 145 -11.02 -9.85 0.38
CA GLY A 145 -10.54 -11.23 0.45
C GLY A 145 -9.30 -11.40 -0.42
N ALA A 146 -9.28 -12.44 -1.26
CA ALA A 146 -8.18 -12.74 -2.17
C ALA A 146 -8.37 -12.16 -3.59
N GLU A 147 -9.35 -11.27 -3.81
CA GLU A 147 -9.71 -10.78 -5.15
C GLU A 147 -8.66 -9.83 -5.76
N LYS A 148 -7.87 -9.15 -4.94
CA LYS A 148 -6.85 -8.18 -5.37
C LYS A 148 -5.45 -8.55 -4.85
N PRO A 149 -4.82 -9.60 -5.40
CA PRO A 149 -3.47 -9.99 -4.99
C PRO A 149 -2.43 -8.99 -5.51
N VAL A 150 -1.40 -8.72 -4.70
CA VAL A 150 -0.22 -7.91 -5.08
C VAL A 150 1.00 -8.77 -5.37
N ALA A 151 0.92 -10.06 -5.06
CA ALA A 151 1.94 -11.07 -5.37
C ALA A 151 1.27 -12.41 -5.72
N PRO A 152 1.95 -13.30 -6.44
CA PRO A 152 1.46 -14.66 -6.68
C PRO A 152 1.22 -15.41 -5.36
N ASN A 153 0.17 -16.23 -5.29
CA ASN A 153 -0.07 -17.14 -4.17
C ASN A 153 0.63 -18.49 -4.35
N THR A 154 1.08 -18.78 -5.58
CA THR A 154 1.80 -20.00 -5.98
C THR A 154 2.97 -19.61 -6.86
N LYS A 155 4.04 -20.40 -6.80
CA LYS A 155 5.20 -20.26 -7.67
C LYS A 155 4.87 -20.69 -9.12
N PRO A 156 5.72 -20.38 -10.12
CA PRO A 156 5.50 -20.78 -11.51
C PRO A 156 5.37 -22.29 -11.73
N ASP A 157 5.96 -23.10 -10.86
CA ASP A 157 5.87 -24.57 -10.88
C ASP A 157 4.58 -25.12 -10.22
N GLY A 158 3.69 -24.22 -9.75
CA GLY A 158 2.44 -24.58 -9.08
C GLY A 158 2.59 -24.87 -7.58
N SER A 159 3.79 -24.85 -7.03
CA SER A 159 4.01 -25.02 -5.59
C SER A 159 3.57 -23.79 -4.80
N ASP A 160 3.35 -23.97 -3.49
CA ASP A 160 2.96 -22.88 -2.58
C ASP A 160 4.01 -21.77 -2.55
N ASP A 161 3.55 -20.50 -2.55
CA ASP A 161 4.40 -19.32 -2.37
C ASP A 161 4.05 -18.61 -1.04
N PRO A 162 4.69 -18.98 0.07
CA PRO A 162 4.42 -18.37 1.37
C PRO A 162 4.74 -16.87 1.42
N GLU A 163 5.80 -16.42 0.71
CA GLU A 163 6.20 -15.01 0.67
C GLU A 163 5.20 -14.16 -0.12
N GLY A 164 4.75 -14.65 -1.27
CA GLY A 164 3.72 -13.99 -2.05
C GLY A 164 2.41 -13.91 -1.28
N ARG A 165 2.02 -14.98 -0.57
CA ARG A 165 0.84 -14.97 0.29
C ARG A 165 0.97 -13.99 1.46
N GLN A 166 2.15 -13.86 2.06
CA GLN A 166 2.40 -12.89 3.13
C GLN A 166 2.15 -11.46 2.65
N LYS A 167 2.63 -11.10 1.45
CA LYS A 167 2.36 -9.79 0.83
C LYS A 167 0.87 -9.56 0.56
N ASN A 168 0.13 -10.62 0.22
CA ASN A 168 -1.30 -10.52 -0.03
C ASN A 168 -2.13 -10.30 1.24
N ARG A 169 -1.67 -10.80 2.41
CA ARG A 169 -2.30 -10.55 3.70
C ARG A 169 -1.94 -9.16 4.22
N ARG A 170 -2.77 -8.17 3.88
CA ARG A 170 -2.53 -6.77 4.21
C ARG A 170 -3.81 -5.99 4.45
N VAL A 171 -3.67 -4.83 5.06
CA VAL A 171 -4.68 -3.78 5.07
C VAL A 171 -4.11 -2.54 4.39
N GLU A 172 -4.86 -1.92 3.51
CA GLU A 172 -4.49 -0.69 2.82
C GLU A 172 -5.34 0.47 3.33
N ILE A 173 -4.70 1.60 3.64
CA ILE A 173 -5.36 2.88 3.89
C ILE A 173 -5.20 3.71 2.62
N VAL A 174 -6.29 4.04 1.96
CA VAL A 174 -6.30 4.72 0.66
C VAL A 174 -6.85 6.13 0.82
N ILE A 175 -6.01 7.11 0.51
CA ILE A 175 -6.32 8.53 0.55
C ILE A 175 -6.43 9.03 -0.89
N THR A 176 -7.60 9.54 -1.28
CA THR A 176 -7.79 10.19 -2.59
C THR A 176 -7.24 11.62 -2.53
N LYS A 177 -6.48 12.02 -3.56
CA LYS A 177 -5.93 13.37 -3.74
C LYS A 177 -6.97 14.35 -4.27
#